data_6cbdba08fa530a1b477686806636377d
#
_entry.id   6cbdba08fa530a1b477686806636377d
#
_cell.length_a   1.000
_cell.length_b   1.000
_cell.length_c   1.000
_cell.angle_alpha   90.00
_cell.angle_beta   90.00
_cell.angle_gamma   90.00
#
_symmetry.space_group_name_H-M   'P 1'
#
loop_
_entity.id
_entity.type
_entity.pdbx_description
1 polymer ?
#
loop_
_entity_poly.entity_id
_entity_poly.type
_entity_poly.pdbx_seq_one_letter_code
_entity_poly.pdbx_strand_id
1 'polypeptide(L)'
;MIAKIAPDSRLRIDPAALGLEAAARSFFRRDTVAVARDLIGAWFARRYRGYWHGGRIVETEAYLGPGDAAAHSWKGRRTPRVEPMYGDGGLLYVFFVYGMHHCANIVTRKPGDPQAVLLRAAEGPEGSPARLMSGPARLCAALGVTKLASGLDLVGSGRYRIFLSSGARPLIAVSPRIGVDYAGDAAGWPLRFFDRESRAVSGRASGKRRAGPAS
;
A
#
# COMPACT_ATOMS: atom_id res chain seq x y z
N MET A 1 2.17 7.76 -26.85
CA MET A 1 3.29 7.04 -26.16
C MET A 1 3.32 7.55 -24.72
N ILE A 2 2.73 6.83 -23.75
CA ILE A 2 2.70 7.28 -22.34
C ILE A 2 4.09 7.06 -21.79
N ALA A 3 4.77 8.14 -21.41
CA ALA A 3 6.11 8.10 -20.84
C ALA A 3 6.10 7.12 -19.64
N LYS A 4 6.92 6.05 -19.73
CA LYS A 4 7.10 5.11 -18.63
C LYS A 4 7.82 5.87 -17.52
N ILE A 5 7.09 6.33 -16.51
CA ILE A 5 7.69 6.99 -15.34
C ILE A 5 8.67 6.01 -14.71
N ALA A 6 9.95 6.36 -14.67
CA ALA A 6 10.98 5.57 -14.00
C ALA A 6 10.78 5.64 -12.48
N PRO A 7 11.05 4.57 -11.73
CA PRO A 7 11.14 4.65 -10.29
C PRO A 7 12.37 5.47 -9.87
N ASP A 8 12.34 6.02 -8.67
CA ASP A 8 13.50 6.71 -8.07
C ASP A 8 14.67 5.72 -7.94
N SER A 9 15.85 6.10 -8.42
CA SER A 9 17.02 5.24 -8.44
C SER A 9 17.51 4.85 -7.02
N ARG A 10 17.25 5.69 -6.04
CA ARG A 10 17.57 5.44 -4.61
C ARG A 10 16.77 4.29 -4.00
N LEU A 11 15.70 3.85 -4.66
CA LEU A 11 14.85 2.74 -4.21
C LEU A 11 15.30 1.38 -4.75
N ARG A 12 16.47 1.29 -5.40
CA ARG A 12 16.99 0.01 -5.90
C ARG A 12 17.26 -0.95 -4.74
N ILE A 13 16.77 -2.19 -4.88
CA ILE A 13 16.95 -3.26 -3.91
C ILE A 13 17.41 -4.55 -4.59
N ASP A 14 18.07 -5.40 -3.82
CA ASP A 14 18.27 -6.80 -4.14
C ASP A 14 17.45 -7.65 -3.14
N PRO A 15 16.31 -8.22 -3.56
CA PRO A 15 15.48 -9.02 -2.67
C PRO A 15 16.21 -10.23 -2.08
N ALA A 16 17.13 -10.86 -2.84
CA ALA A 16 17.87 -12.02 -2.35
C ALA A 16 18.85 -11.62 -1.23
N ALA A 17 19.59 -10.53 -1.43
CA ALA A 17 20.50 -9.99 -0.40
C ALA A 17 19.78 -9.55 0.87
N LEU A 18 18.49 -9.15 0.75
CA LEU A 18 17.63 -8.77 1.88
C LEU A 18 16.87 -9.96 2.50
N GLY A 19 17.10 -11.20 2.03
CA GLY A 19 16.39 -12.38 2.51
C GLY A 19 14.87 -12.32 2.31
N LEU A 20 14.42 -11.72 1.21
CA LEU A 20 13.01 -11.51 0.93
C LEU A 20 12.44 -12.60 0.02
N GLU A 21 11.27 -13.12 0.37
CA GLU A 21 10.54 -14.14 -0.40
C GLU A 21 9.30 -13.54 -1.06
N ALA A 22 9.03 -13.93 -2.31
CA ALA A 22 7.84 -13.46 -3.03
C ALA A 22 6.57 -14.02 -2.38
N ALA A 23 5.58 -13.15 -2.12
CA ALA A 23 4.31 -13.56 -1.58
C ALA A 23 3.55 -14.45 -2.56
N ALA A 24 3.05 -15.59 -2.08
CA ALA A 24 2.20 -16.50 -2.85
C ALA A 24 0.74 -16.00 -2.91
N ARG A 25 -0.05 -16.53 -3.85
CA ARG A 25 -1.48 -16.20 -4.00
C ARG A 25 -2.27 -16.39 -2.71
N SER A 26 -1.99 -17.45 -1.96
CA SER A 26 -2.63 -17.77 -0.69
C SER A 26 -2.51 -16.65 0.33
N PHE A 27 -1.42 -15.88 0.33
CA PHE A 27 -1.23 -14.73 1.20
C PHE A 27 -2.35 -13.69 1.00
N PHE A 28 -2.72 -13.39 -0.24
CA PHE A 28 -3.70 -12.36 -0.59
C PHE A 28 -5.16 -12.83 -0.47
N ARG A 29 -5.44 -14.13 -0.55
CA ARG A 29 -6.80 -14.70 -0.44
C ARG A 29 -7.33 -14.79 0.98
N ARG A 30 -6.55 -14.36 1.96
CA ARG A 30 -6.92 -14.35 3.38
C ARG A 30 -7.88 -13.20 3.73
N ASP A 31 -8.25 -13.11 4.98
CA ASP A 31 -8.99 -11.98 5.55
C ASP A 31 -8.26 -10.66 5.28
N THR A 32 -9.00 -9.63 4.86
CA THR A 32 -8.44 -8.36 4.41
C THR A 32 -7.72 -7.60 5.52
N VAL A 33 -8.26 -7.67 6.74
CA VAL A 33 -7.65 -7.05 7.93
C VAL A 33 -6.34 -7.76 8.28
N ALA A 34 -6.34 -9.09 8.22
CA ALA A 34 -5.12 -9.88 8.44
C ALA A 34 -4.05 -9.57 7.40
N VAL A 35 -4.42 -9.49 6.10
CA VAL A 35 -3.49 -9.11 5.03
C VAL A 35 -2.96 -7.69 5.25
N ALA A 36 -3.82 -6.73 5.61
CA ALA A 36 -3.39 -5.35 5.84
C ALA A 36 -2.35 -5.24 6.97
N ARG A 37 -2.53 -6.01 8.05
CA ARG A 37 -1.58 -6.07 9.17
C ARG A 37 -0.27 -6.75 8.77
N ASP A 38 -0.35 -7.88 8.06
CA ASP A 38 0.83 -8.66 7.68
C ASP A 38 1.63 -8.04 6.51
N LEU A 39 1.05 -7.08 5.80
CA LEU A 39 1.77 -6.24 4.84
C LEU A 39 2.69 -5.22 5.52
N ILE A 40 2.49 -4.88 6.80
CA ILE A 40 3.44 -4.02 7.53
C ILE A 40 4.75 -4.79 7.75
N GLY A 41 5.85 -4.25 7.22
CA GLY A 41 7.15 -4.89 7.18
C GLY A 41 7.46 -5.66 5.89
N ALA A 42 6.44 -6.01 5.09
CA ALA A 42 6.64 -6.54 3.74
C ALA A 42 7.16 -5.45 2.78
N TRP A 43 7.69 -5.84 1.65
CA TRP A 43 8.21 -4.92 0.64
C TRP A 43 7.29 -4.89 -0.58
N PHE A 44 6.91 -3.69 -1.02
CA PHE A 44 6.29 -3.49 -2.33
C PHE A 44 7.36 -3.03 -3.31
N ALA A 45 7.52 -3.76 -4.41
CA ALA A 45 8.56 -3.49 -5.38
C ALA A 45 8.07 -3.55 -6.82
N ARG A 46 8.73 -2.75 -7.67
CA ARG A 46 8.57 -2.70 -9.12
C ARG A 46 9.87 -3.08 -9.81
N ARG A 47 9.79 -3.97 -10.81
CA ARG A 47 10.93 -4.29 -11.69
C ARG A 47 11.01 -3.27 -12.82
N TYR A 48 12.17 -2.64 -12.96
CA TYR A 48 12.45 -1.66 -14.01
C TYR A 48 13.88 -1.82 -14.50
N ARG A 49 14.08 -1.96 -15.82
CA ARG A 49 15.37 -2.17 -16.47
C ARG A 49 16.22 -3.29 -15.81
N GLY A 50 15.56 -4.42 -15.47
CA GLY A 50 16.22 -5.57 -14.86
C GLY A 50 16.36 -5.52 -13.33
N TYR A 51 16.20 -4.37 -12.70
CA TYR A 51 16.38 -4.17 -11.25
C TYR A 51 15.06 -3.99 -10.51
N TRP A 52 15.02 -4.45 -9.26
CA TRP A 52 13.91 -4.16 -8.36
C TRP A 52 14.12 -2.79 -7.70
N HIS A 53 13.02 -2.04 -7.60
CA HIS A 53 12.93 -0.78 -6.89
C HIS A 53 11.74 -0.89 -5.95
N GLY A 54 11.94 -0.71 -4.66
CA GLY A 54 10.90 -0.95 -3.68
C GLY A 54 11.12 -0.26 -2.36
N GLY A 55 10.17 -0.47 -1.46
CA GLY A 55 10.24 -0.02 -0.09
C GLY A 55 9.48 -0.93 0.85
N ARG A 56 9.92 -0.95 2.10
CA ARG A 56 9.30 -1.65 3.22
C ARG A 56 8.00 -0.93 3.57
N ILE A 57 6.87 -1.60 3.45
CA ILE A 57 5.54 -1.05 3.76
C ILE A 57 5.48 -0.75 5.26
N VAL A 58 5.08 0.47 5.59
CA VAL A 58 4.97 0.93 6.98
C VAL A 58 3.58 1.47 7.31
N GLU A 59 2.68 1.56 6.33
CA GLU A 59 1.31 2.02 6.54
C GLU A 59 0.38 1.44 5.49
N THR A 60 -0.77 0.91 5.94
CA THR A 60 -1.82 0.33 5.11
C THR A 60 -3.20 0.74 5.62
N GLU A 61 -4.23 0.63 4.77
CA GLU A 61 -5.63 0.70 5.17
C GLU A 61 -6.43 -0.43 4.53
N ALA A 62 -7.27 -1.10 5.33
CA ALA A 62 -8.20 -2.12 4.83
C ALA A 62 -9.53 -1.50 4.39
N TYR A 63 -10.08 -2.00 3.27
CA TYR A 63 -11.37 -1.62 2.70
C TYR A 63 -12.18 -2.90 2.46
N LEU A 64 -13.31 -3.04 3.19
CA LEU A 64 -13.99 -4.32 3.39
C LEU A 64 -15.12 -4.58 2.37
N GLY A 65 -15.10 -3.90 1.24
CA GLY A 65 -16.03 -4.20 0.15
C GLY A 65 -17.43 -3.62 0.32
N PRO A 66 -18.48 -4.36 -0.08
CA PRO A 66 -19.85 -3.82 -0.18
C PRO A 66 -20.47 -3.31 1.12
N GLY A 67 -20.02 -3.82 2.27
CA GLY A 67 -20.48 -3.39 3.60
C GLY A 67 -19.73 -2.18 4.15
N ASP A 68 -18.69 -1.69 3.46
CA ASP A 68 -17.84 -0.60 3.91
C ASP A 68 -18.11 0.67 3.10
N ALA A 69 -18.75 1.67 3.72
CA ALA A 69 -19.12 2.92 3.05
C ALA A 69 -17.91 3.73 2.52
N ALA A 70 -16.69 3.45 3.00
CA ALA A 70 -15.47 4.04 2.47
C ALA A 70 -14.90 3.29 1.27
N ALA A 71 -15.34 2.06 0.98
CA ALA A 71 -14.84 1.27 -0.13
C ALA A 71 -15.45 1.71 -1.47
N HIS A 72 -14.66 1.65 -2.54
CA HIS A 72 -15.14 1.95 -3.89
C HIS A 72 -16.22 0.96 -4.38
N SER A 73 -16.24 -0.24 -3.81
CA SER A 73 -17.21 -1.30 -4.06
C SER A 73 -18.42 -1.28 -3.12
N TRP A 74 -18.60 -0.20 -2.34
CA TRP A 74 -19.75 -0.06 -1.44
C TRP A 74 -21.09 -0.30 -2.13
N LYS A 75 -21.99 -1.01 -1.45
CA LYS A 75 -23.30 -1.44 -2.00
C LYS A 75 -23.18 -2.25 -3.29
N GLY A 76 -22.05 -2.95 -3.49
CA GLY A 76 -21.82 -3.76 -4.67
C GLY A 76 -21.51 -2.95 -5.94
N ARG A 77 -21.13 -1.66 -5.81
CA ARG A 77 -20.77 -0.84 -6.97
C ARG A 77 -19.71 -1.54 -7.82
N ARG A 78 -20.04 -1.75 -9.10
CA ARG A 78 -19.15 -2.36 -10.08
C ARG A 78 -19.13 -1.51 -11.35
N THR A 79 -17.99 -0.94 -11.66
CA THR A 79 -17.75 -0.07 -12.82
C THR A 79 -16.43 -0.48 -13.46
N PRO A 80 -16.13 -0.11 -14.71
CA PRO A 80 -14.85 -0.41 -15.35
C PRO A 80 -13.63 0.03 -14.49
N ARG A 81 -13.77 1.11 -13.72
CA ARG A 81 -12.72 1.58 -12.79
C ARG A 81 -12.51 0.63 -11.63
N VAL A 82 -13.58 0.06 -11.08
CA VAL A 82 -13.58 -0.78 -9.86
C VAL A 82 -13.41 -2.26 -10.21
N GLU A 83 -13.59 -2.63 -11.47
CA GLU A 83 -13.54 -4.03 -11.95
C GLU A 83 -12.35 -4.85 -11.42
N PRO A 84 -11.11 -4.31 -11.32
CA PRO A 84 -10.00 -5.08 -10.77
C PRO A 84 -10.21 -5.54 -9.33
N MET A 85 -11.03 -4.84 -8.52
CA MET A 85 -11.33 -5.26 -7.14
C MET A 85 -12.14 -6.56 -7.07
N TYR A 86 -12.91 -6.88 -8.14
CA TYR A 86 -13.69 -8.12 -8.24
C TYR A 86 -12.87 -9.32 -8.71
N GLY A 87 -11.60 -9.08 -9.05
CA GLY A 87 -10.67 -10.13 -9.43
C GLY A 87 -10.12 -10.92 -8.24
N ASP A 88 -9.06 -11.68 -8.49
CA ASP A 88 -8.43 -12.53 -7.47
C ASP A 88 -7.51 -11.74 -6.55
N GLY A 89 -7.38 -12.18 -5.31
CA GLY A 89 -6.42 -11.62 -4.36
C GLY A 89 -5.00 -11.59 -4.93
N GLY A 90 -4.28 -10.46 -4.77
CA GLY A 90 -2.97 -10.22 -5.34
C GLY A 90 -2.99 -9.46 -6.66
N LEU A 91 -4.16 -9.06 -7.18
CA LEU A 91 -4.22 -8.07 -8.24
C LEU A 91 -3.94 -6.67 -7.69
N LEU A 92 -3.26 -5.84 -8.49
CA LEU A 92 -3.03 -4.45 -8.18
C LEU A 92 -4.24 -3.63 -8.67
N TYR A 93 -4.87 -2.87 -7.78
CA TYR A 93 -5.92 -1.92 -8.12
C TYR A 93 -5.39 -0.50 -7.96
N VAL A 94 -5.17 0.21 -9.07
CA VAL A 94 -4.65 1.58 -9.06
C VAL A 94 -5.69 2.54 -9.59
N PHE A 95 -6.05 3.51 -8.76
CA PHE A 95 -6.97 4.56 -9.17
C PHE A 95 -6.33 5.95 -9.13
N PHE A 96 -6.94 6.88 -9.87
CA PHE A 96 -6.48 8.25 -10.02
C PHE A 96 -7.37 9.18 -9.21
N VAL A 97 -6.77 10.05 -8.42
CA VAL A 97 -7.45 10.95 -7.47
C VAL A 97 -7.11 12.39 -7.79
N TYR A 98 -8.10 13.26 -7.71
CA TYR A 98 -7.98 14.71 -7.90
C TYR A 98 -7.26 15.14 -9.19
N GLY A 99 -7.34 14.33 -10.25
CA GLY A 99 -6.72 14.65 -11.52
C GLY A 99 -5.19 14.64 -11.56
N MET A 100 -4.49 14.26 -10.46
CA MET A 100 -3.04 14.33 -10.39
C MET A 100 -2.33 13.19 -9.63
N HIS A 101 -3.03 12.39 -8.85
CA HIS A 101 -2.40 11.40 -7.98
C HIS A 101 -2.89 9.98 -8.21
N HIS A 102 -2.01 9.02 -8.07
CA HIS A 102 -2.32 7.59 -8.10
C HIS A 102 -2.29 7.02 -6.68
N CYS A 103 -3.20 6.08 -6.41
CA CYS A 103 -3.24 5.30 -5.18
C CYS A 103 -3.22 3.82 -5.55
N ALA A 104 -2.30 3.07 -4.96
CA ALA A 104 -2.11 1.64 -5.21
C ALA A 104 -2.75 0.81 -4.10
N ASN A 105 -3.61 -0.12 -4.50
CA ASN A 105 -4.24 -1.08 -3.58
C ASN A 105 -3.93 -2.49 -4.04
N ILE A 106 -3.89 -3.41 -3.09
CA ILE A 106 -3.77 -4.84 -3.32
C ILE A 106 -5.14 -5.46 -3.09
N VAL A 107 -5.70 -6.09 -4.11
CA VAL A 107 -6.94 -6.85 -3.99
C VAL A 107 -6.72 -8.05 -3.09
N THR A 108 -7.68 -8.34 -2.23
CA THR A 108 -7.66 -9.46 -1.30
C THR A 108 -8.87 -10.37 -1.52
N ARG A 109 -8.95 -11.49 -0.80
CA ARG A 109 -10.05 -12.46 -0.87
C ARG A 109 -10.09 -13.21 -2.20
N LYS A 110 -11.17 -13.94 -2.43
CA LYS A 110 -11.44 -14.71 -3.67
C LYS A 110 -12.08 -13.82 -4.73
N PRO A 111 -12.04 -14.21 -6.01
CA PRO A 111 -12.79 -13.51 -7.05
C PRO A 111 -14.27 -13.32 -6.68
N GLY A 112 -14.80 -12.14 -6.96
CA GLY A 112 -16.18 -11.77 -6.62
C GLY A 112 -16.38 -11.15 -5.24
N ASP A 113 -15.36 -11.16 -4.36
CA ASP A 113 -15.37 -10.50 -3.04
C ASP A 113 -14.49 -9.24 -3.09
N PRO A 114 -15.02 -8.06 -3.44
CA PRO A 114 -14.26 -6.87 -3.84
C PRO A 114 -13.72 -6.09 -2.64
N GLN A 115 -12.74 -6.67 -1.97
CA GLN A 115 -12.01 -6.07 -0.86
C GLN A 115 -10.57 -5.76 -1.27
N ALA A 116 -9.95 -4.76 -0.63
CA ALA A 116 -8.58 -4.37 -0.96
C ALA A 116 -7.86 -3.71 0.23
N VAL A 117 -6.53 -3.69 0.13
CA VAL A 117 -5.64 -2.99 1.06
C VAL A 117 -4.93 -1.85 0.32
N LEU A 118 -5.14 -0.62 0.75
CA LEU A 118 -4.41 0.56 0.26
C LEU A 118 -3.00 0.58 0.86
N LEU A 119 -1.98 0.75 0.00
CA LEU A 119 -0.61 1.04 0.40
C LEU A 119 -0.46 2.54 0.62
N ARG A 120 -0.26 2.95 1.87
CA ARG A 120 -0.22 4.38 2.22
C ARG A 120 1.19 4.93 2.30
N ALA A 121 2.11 4.20 2.90
CA ALA A 121 3.50 4.63 3.01
C ALA A 121 4.46 3.45 3.03
N ALA A 122 5.69 3.73 2.59
CA ALA A 122 6.81 2.80 2.66
C ALA A 122 8.10 3.53 3.00
N GLU A 123 9.05 2.82 3.58
CA GLU A 123 10.44 3.25 3.74
C GLU A 123 11.28 2.69 2.61
N GLY A 124 12.12 3.54 2.00
CA GLY A 124 13.13 3.08 1.06
C GLY A 124 14.27 2.32 1.76
N PRO A 125 15.20 1.74 0.98
CA PRO A 125 16.45 1.19 1.50
C PRO A 125 17.22 2.22 2.32
N GLU A 126 18.22 1.76 3.07
CA GLU A 126 19.10 2.63 3.83
C GLU A 126 19.65 3.81 2.98
N GLY A 127 19.71 4.99 3.56
CA GLY A 127 20.09 6.23 2.85
C GLY A 127 18.97 6.90 2.06
N SER A 128 17.80 6.29 1.92
CA SER A 128 16.65 6.94 1.28
C SER A 128 16.04 8.01 2.19
N PRO A 129 15.55 9.16 1.62
CA PRO A 129 14.85 10.15 2.43
C PRO A 129 13.60 9.56 3.08
N ALA A 130 13.45 9.69 4.41
CA ALA A 130 12.37 9.10 5.18
C ALA A 130 10.96 9.45 4.66
N ARG A 131 10.77 10.60 4.04
CA ARG A 131 9.47 11.06 3.51
C ARG A 131 9.29 10.83 2.02
N LEU A 132 10.20 10.13 1.35
CA LEU A 132 10.12 9.90 -0.10
C LEU A 132 8.82 9.18 -0.49
N MET A 133 8.41 8.18 0.27
CA MET A 133 7.18 7.40 0.05
C MET A 133 6.16 7.56 1.19
N SER A 134 6.19 8.68 1.92
CA SER A 134 5.25 9.00 3.01
C SER A 134 3.94 9.54 2.44
N GLY A 135 2.98 8.68 2.22
CA GLY A 135 1.66 8.95 1.64
C GLY A 135 1.43 8.22 0.30
N PRO A 136 0.17 7.84 -0.01
CA PRO A 136 -0.15 6.96 -1.14
C PRO A 136 0.25 7.55 -2.50
N ALA A 137 0.08 8.86 -2.67
CA ALA A 137 0.49 9.57 -3.88
C ALA A 137 2.02 9.58 -4.05
N ARG A 138 2.76 9.84 -2.97
CA ARG A 138 4.23 9.85 -2.98
C ARG A 138 4.80 8.46 -3.24
N LEU A 139 4.22 7.43 -2.63
CA LEU A 139 4.60 6.04 -2.88
C LEU A 139 4.45 5.68 -4.36
N CYS A 140 3.30 6.00 -4.95
CA CYS A 140 3.07 5.76 -6.37
C CYS A 140 4.02 6.56 -7.26
N ALA A 141 4.27 7.84 -6.95
CA ALA A 141 5.19 8.68 -7.72
C ALA A 141 6.62 8.15 -7.66
N ALA A 142 7.13 7.84 -6.46
CA ALA A 142 8.49 7.35 -6.24
C ALA A 142 8.76 6.01 -6.95
N LEU A 143 7.78 5.12 -6.99
CA LEU A 143 7.89 3.82 -7.68
C LEU A 143 7.42 3.87 -9.14
N GLY A 144 6.94 5.02 -9.62
CA GLY A 144 6.39 5.17 -10.97
C GLY A 144 5.16 4.29 -11.22
N VAL A 145 4.33 4.08 -10.20
CA VAL A 145 3.06 3.33 -10.29
C VAL A 145 1.99 4.26 -10.85
N THR A 146 1.33 3.82 -11.92
CA THR A 146 0.25 4.58 -12.57
C THR A 146 -0.98 3.69 -12.77
N LYS A 147 -2.10 4.28 -13.21
CA LYS A 147 -3.32 3.53 -13.54
C LYS A 147 -3.10 2.40 -14.56
N LEU A 148 -2.02 2.45 -15.35
CA LEU A 148 -1.65 1.37 -16.29
C LEU A 148 -1.23 0.08 -15.58
N ALA A 149 -0.96 0.15 -14.28
CA ALA A 149 -0.66 -1.02 -13.46
C ALA A 149 -1.93 -1.65 -12.86
N SER A 150 -3.09 -1.01 -12.99
CA SER A 150 -4.35 -1.57 -12.49
C SER A 150 -4.70 -2.86 -13.24
N GLY A 151 -5.06 -3.90 -12.49
CA GLY A 151 -5.32 -5.24 -13.01
C GLY A 151 -4.06 -6.12 -13.17
N LEU A 152 -2.84 -5.60 -12.97
CA LEU A 152 -1.64 -6.44 -13.00
C LEU A 152 -1.58 -7.37 -11.78
N ASP A 153 -1.13 -8.58 -12.05
CA ASP A 153 -0.98 -9.64 -11.05
C ASP A 153 0.38 -9.53 -10.34
N LEU A 154 0.37 -9.37 -9.02
CA LEU A 154 1.58 -9.31 -8.19
C LEU A 154 2.29 -10.66 -8.08
N VAL A 155 1.60 -11.77 -8.37
CA VAL A 155 2.17 -13.13 -8.29
C VAL A 155 2.78 -13.54 -9.62
N GLY A 156 2.10 -13.28 -10.74
CA GLY A 156 2.47 -13.80 -12.07
C GLY A 156 3.19 -12.81 -12.99
N SER A 157 2.97 -11.49 -12.84
CA SER A 157 3.43 -10.51 -13.86
C SER A 157 4.95 -10.30 -13.94
N GLY A 158 5.70 -10.67 -12.90
CA GLY A 158 7.14 -10.37 -12.81
C GLY A 158 7.51 -8.88 -12.80
N ARG A 159 6.51 -8.00 -12.87
CA ARG A 159 6.69 -6.54 -12.98
C ARG A 159 6.52 -5.80 -11.66
N TYR A 160 5.57 -6.24 -10.84
CA TYR A 160 5.35 -5.78 -9.48
C TYR A 160 5.28 -6.99 -8.57
N ARG A 161 5.76 -6.85 -7.34
CA ARG A 161 5.71 -7.93 -6.35
C ARG A 161 5.55 -7.38 -4.94
N ILE A 162 4.94 -8.20 -4.11
CA ILE A 162 5.10 -8.14 -2.67
C ILE A 162 6.13 -9.19 -2.28
N PHE A 163 7.12 -8.76 -1.51
CA PHE A 163 8.07 -9.65 -0.88
C PHE A 163 7.84 -9.64 0.63
N LEU A 164 7.82 -10.81 1.23
CA LEU A 164 7.72 -11.01 2.67
C LEU A 164 9.12 -11.06 3.27
N SER A 165 9.30 -10.52 4.47
CA SER A 165 10.55 -10.57 5.23
C SER A 165 10.38 -11.56 6.38
N SER A 166 11.41 -12.37 6.64
CA SER A 166 11.51 -13.24 7.81
C SER A 166 12.05 -12.50 9.05
N GLY A 167 12.42 -11.23 8.92
CA GLY A 167 12.96 -10.41 10.01
C GLY A 167 11.94 -10.08 11.11
N ALA A 168 12.38 -9.32 12.10
CA ALA A 168 11.55 -8.90 13.23
C ALA A 168 10.27 -8.19 12.76
N ARG A 169 9.13 -8.57 13.35
CA ARG A 169 7.85 -7.94 13.04
C ARG A 169 7.79 -6.53 13.64
N PRO A 170 7.34 -5.53 12.86
CA PRO A 170 7.16 -4.17 13.36
C PRO A 170 6.12 -4.09 14.49
N LEU A 171 6.25 -3.10 15.36
CA LEU A 171 5.23 -2.77 16.35
C LEU A 171 4.06 -2.06 15.67
N ILE A 172 2.98 -2.78 15.45
CA ILE A 172 1.82 -2.27 14.70
C ILE A 172 0.90 -1.48 15.64
N ALA A 173 0.69 -0.20 15.28
CA ALA A 173 -0.39 0.62 15.82
C ALA A 173 -1.59 0.63 14.88
N VAL A 174 -2.77 0.89 15.45
CA VAL A 174 -4.05 0.87 14.76
C VAL A 174 -4.77 2.19 14.99
N SER A 175 -5.48 2.70 13.98
CA SER A 175 -6.30 3.91 14.08
C SER A 175 -7.42 3.89 13.03
N PRO A 176 -8.36 4.86 13.06
CA PRO A 176 -9.24 5.12 11.94
C PRO A 176 -8.44 5.46 10.67
N ARG A 177 -9.06 5.20 9.51
CA ARG A 177 -8.54 5.52 8.17
C ARG A 177 -8.50 7.03 7.95
N ILE A 178 -7.68 7.49 7.01
CA ILE A 178 -7.51 8.93 6.71
C ILE A 178 -8.27 9.31 5.45
N GLY A 179 -9.03 10.43 5.52
CA GLY A 179 -9.71 11.00 4.35
C GLY A 179 -10.97 10.23 3.94
N VAL A 180 -11.65 9.59 4.89
CA VAL A 180 -12.89 8.85 4.69
C VAL A 180 -14.05 9.40 5.54
N ASP A 181 -14.00 10.67 5.92
CA ASP A 181 -15.01 11.33 6.78
C ASP A 181 -16.43 11.24 6.22
N TYR A 182 -16.56 11.10 4.91
CA TYR A 182 -17.82 10.92 4.20
C TYR A 182 -18.50 9.56 4.43
N ALA A 183 -17.81 8.61 5.07
CA ALA A 183 -18.27 7.22 5.18
C ALA A 183 -19.15 6.94 6.41
N GLY A 184 -19.65 7.97 7.10
CA GLY A 184 -20.50 7.81 8.29
C GLY A 184 -19.79 6.98 9.36
N ASP A 185 -20.49 5.99 9.94
CA ASP A 185 -19.93 5.13 11.00
C ASP A 185 -18.65 4.40 10.59
N ALA A 186 -18.52 4.07 9.31
CA ALA A 186 -17.33 3.38 8.79
C ALA A 186 -16.07 4.27 8.84
N ALA A 187 -16.20 5.59 8.95
CA ALA A 187 -15.06 6.50 9.12
C ALA A 187 -14.31 6.25 10.43
N GLY A 188 -15.02 5.85 11.49
CA GLY A 188 -14.46 5.54 12.80
C GLY A 188 -13.82 4.14 12.92
N TRP A 189 -13.97 3.27 11.93
CA TRP A 189 -13.46 1.91 12.03
C TRP A 189 -11.93 1.86 12.10
N PRO A 190 -11.34 1.03 13.00
CA PRO A 190 -9.90 0.95 13.22
C PRO A 190 -9.21 0.09 12.13
N LEU A 191 -9.27 0.54 10.89
CA LEU A 191 -8.83 -0.20 9.70
C LEU A 191 -7.55 0.37 9.06
N ARG A 192 -6.85 1.27 9.74
CA ARG A 192 -5.52 1.74 9.37
C ARG A 192 -4.48 1.13 10.28
N PHE A 193 -3.45 0.53 9.69
CA PHE A 193 -2.35 -0.15 10.37
C PHE A 193 -1.04 0.52 10.01
N PHE A 194 -0.15 0.73 10.98
CA PHE A 194 1.13 1.35 10.71
C PHE A 194 2.20 0.93 11.72
N ASP A 195 3.45 0.93 11.24
CA ASP A 195 4.63 0.74 12.08
C ASP A 195 4.79 1.94 13.00
N ARG A 196 4.66 1.70 14.32
CA ARG A 196 4.70 2.75 15.34
C ARG A 196 6.02 3.52 15.37
N GLU A 197 7.12 2.87 14.99
CA GLU A 197 8.46 3.42 15.06
C GLU A 197 8.89 4.13 13.77
N SER A 198 8.23 3.85 12.65
CA SER A 198 8.58 4.42 11.36
C SER A 198 8.33 5.93 11.28
N ARG A 199 9.31 6.65 10.76
CA ARG A 199 9.21 8.09 10.45
C ARG A 199 8.52 8.37 9.11
N ALA A 200 8.31 7.36 8.30
CA ALA A 200 7.67 7.48 6.99
C ALA A 200 6.14 7.40 7.03
N VAL A 201 5.54 7.07 8.16
CA VAL A 201 4.07 7.02 8.33
C VAL A 201 3.46 8.37 7.97
N SER A 202 2.41 8.34 7.11
CA SER A 202 1.75 9.54 6.61
C SER A 202 0.85 10.19 7.68
N GLY A 203 0.57 11.49 7.54
CA GLY A 203 -0.35 12.20 8.46
C GLY A 203 0.22 12.49 9.86
N ARG A 204 1.44 12.08 10.19
CA ARG A 204 2.12 12.61 11.37
C ARG A 204 2.53 14.05 11.07
N ALA A 205 1.97 15.01 11.82
CA ALA A 205 2.49 16.37 11.83
C ALA A 205 4.00 16.28 12.14
N SER A 206 4.82 17.01 11.37
CA SER A 206 6.25 17.18 11.72
C SER A 206 6.29 17.73 13.14
N GLY A 207 6.59 16.85 14.12
CA GLY A 207 6.55 17.22 15.52
C GLY A 207 7.50 18.40 15.77
N LYS A 208 6.96 19.60 15.93
CA LYS A 208 7.54 20.55 16.85
C LYS A 208 7.52 19.84 18.21
N ARG A 209 8.70 19.44 18.71
CA ARG A 209 8.86 19.10 20.12
C ARG A 209 8.26 20.26 20.89
N ARG A 210 7.14 20.05 21.59
CA ARG A 210 6.77 20.95 22.65
C ARG A 210 7.92 20.86 23.65
N ALA A 211 8.72 21.92 23.71
CA ALA A 211 9.60 22.16 24.84
C ALA A 211 8.68 22.15 26.07
N GLY A 212 8.93 21.21 26.99
CA GLY A 212 8.28 21.22 28.27
C GLY A 212 8.58 22.54 28.99
N PRO A 213 7.68 22.98 29.89
CA PRO A 213 7.98 24.18 30.68
C PRO A 213 9.25 23.95 31.50
N ALA A 214 10.21 24.86 31.37
CA ALA A 214 11.33 24.97 32.29
C ALA A 214 10.73 25.34 33.65
N SER A 215 10.93 24.48 34.61
CA SER A 215 10.73 24.77 36.04
C SER A 215 11.88 25.57 36.60
#